data_cf9106bb9610a24f23f4880b456cf646
#
_entry.id   cf9106bb9610a24f23f4880b456cf646
#
_cell.length_a   1.000
_cell.length_b   1.000
_cell.length_c   1.000
_cell.angle_alpha   90.00
_cell.angle_beta   90.00
_cell.angle_gamma   90.00
#
_symmetry.space_group_name_H-M   'P 1'
#
loop_
_entity.id
_entity.type
_entity.pdbx_description
1 polymer ?
#
loop_
_entity_poly.entity_id
_entity_poly.type
_entity_poly.pdbx_seq_one_letter_code
_entity_poly.pdbx_strand_id
1 'polypeptide(L)'
;MNDTTTFTEAGRRWAEMLASWAIPDEIVSQGEVPPWSHDPATFAMDDTADPTNPIFELAREILPLDGGTVLDIGCGGGRSSLPLFPRARHITGVDTSRAMLDQFAAAANRLGVGHREVQGRWPDVAIEAEMSGTPIEPADVVVCHHVLFNVPDIETFVVALTAAARLGVVVVIPRRHPMSAWNAAWKHFWNIDRPEGPTSDDAIAVLRALGIEPEVFDVPRPAMSRHAEDPAMLVDSARRRLCLTSDRNGEIGEWLRHNPPDFMRDVVVLRWPGGVESVGLS
;
A
#
# COMPACT_ATOMS: atom_id res chain seq x y z
N MET A 1 -25.07 -18.45 13.81
CA MET A 1 -24.54 -19.15 12.63
C MET A 1 -23.10 -18.73 12.51
N ASN A 2 -22.15 -19.66 12.77
CA ASN A 2 -20.74 -19.37 12.55
C ASN A 2 -20.51 -19.45 11.04
N ASP A 3 -20.48 -18.30 10.41
CA ASP A 3 -19.99 -18.19 9.04
C ASP A 3 -18.46 -18.30 9.10
N THR A 4 -17.98 -19.53 9.00
CA THR A 4 -16.54 -19.78 8.89
C THR A 4 -16.19 -19.44 7.45
N THR A 5 -15.85 -18.20 7.19
CA THR A 5 -15.28 -17.78 5.89
C THR A 5 -14.10 -18.69 5.59
N THR A 6 -14.28 -19.63 4.69
CA THR A 6 -13.24 -20.60 4.32
C THR A 6 -12.34 -19.93 3.30
N PHE A 7 -11.19 -19.40 3.76
CA PHE A 7 -10.17 -18.86 2.87
C PHE A 7 -9.73 -19.89 1.84
N THR A 8 -9.42 -19.43 0.64
CA THR A 8 -8.73 -20.25 -0.36
C THR A 8 -7.35 -20.67 0.17
N GLU A 9 -6.73 -21.66 -0.46
CA GLU A 9 -5.34 -22.04 -0.13
C GLU A 9 -4.39 -20.85 -0.35
N ALA A 10 -4.59 -20.09 -1.43
CA ALA A 10 -3.78 -18.89 -1.73
C ALA A 10 -3.92 -17.81 -0.66
N GLY A 11 -5.13 -17.54 -0.17
CA GLY A 11 -5.38 -16.58 0.89
C GLY A 11 -4.76 -16.99 2.22
N ARG A 12 -4.87 -18.26 2.61
CA ARG A 12 -4.21 -18.77 3.81
C ARG A 12 -2.69 -18.63 3.72
N ARG A 13 -2.10 -19.05 2.59
CA ARG A 13 -0.66 -18.93 2.35
C ARG A 13 -0.19 -17.47 2.42
N TRP A 14 -0.95 -16.54 1.84
CA TRP A 14 -0.67 -15.11 1.94
C TRP A 14 -0.61 -14.65 3.40
N ALA A 15 -1.64 -14.96 4.20
CA ALA A 15 -1.71 -14.58 5.60
C ALA A 15 -0.56 -15.18 6.43
N GLU A 16 -0.22 -16.46 6.21
CA GLU A 16 0.90 -17.14 6.88
C GLU A 16 2.25 -16.50 6.54
N MET A 17 2.48 -16.16 5.27
CA MET A 17 3.70 -15.47 4.85
C MET A 17 3.78 -14.06 5.45
N LEU A 18 2.68 -13.30 5.53
CA LEU A 18 2.68 -12.02 6.22
C LEU A 18 2.96 -12.17 7.71
N ALA A 19 2.36 -13.16 8.36
CA ALA A 19 2.58 -13.41 9.78
C ALA A 19 4.06 -13.73 10.07
N SER A 20 4.78 -14.36 9.14
CA SER A 20 6.20 -14.69 9.29
C SER A 20 7.12 -13.45 9.31
N TRP A 21 6.60 -12.26 8.93
CA TRP A 21 7.32 -10.98 9.07
C TRP A 21 7.29 -10.43 10.49
N ALA A 22 6.59 -11.05 11.43
CA ALA A 22 6.61 -10.63 12.82
C ALA A 22 8.05 -10.56 13.34
N ILE A 23 8.32 -9.51 14.11
CA ILE A 23 9.61 -9.33 14.78
C ILE A 23 9.41 -9.79 16.24
N PRO A 24 10.32 -10.61 16.79
CA PRO A 24 10.24 -11.01 18.21
C PRO A 24 10.13 -9.80 19.14
N ASP A 25 9.25 -9.87 20.14
CA ASP A 25 8.96 -8.75 21.05
C ASP A 25 10.21 -8.29 21.82
N GLU A 26 11.11 -9.23 22.14
CA GLU A 26 12.39 -8.93 22.78
C GLU A 26 13.33 -8.08 21.89
N ILE A 27 13.17 -8.12 20.58
CA ILE A 27 13.91 -7.25 19.64
C ILE A 27 13.20 -5.92 19.48
N VAL A 28 11.86 -5.95 19.29
CA VAL A 28 11.06 -4.72 19.16
C VAL A 28 11.26 -3.80 20.35
N SER A 29 11.34 -4.38 21.57
CA SER A 29 11.53 -3.63 22.81
C SER A 29 12.90 -2.95 22.96
N GLN A 30 13.88 -3.33 22.15
CA GLN A 30 15.21 -2.69 22.12
C GLN A 30 15.24 -1.44 21.24
N GLY A 31 14.30 -1.33 20.29
CA GLY A 31 14.22 -0.16 19.42
C GLY A 31 13.70 1.09 20.13
N GLU A 32 14.27 2.25 19.82
CA GLU A 32 13.84 3.55 20.39
C GLU A 32 12.47 3.99 19.84
N VAL A 33 12.09 3.49 18.67
CA VAL A 33 10.81 3.78 18.03
C VAL A 33 10.26 2.51 17.36
N PRO A 34 8.93 2.39 17.18
CA PRO A 34 8.35 1.22 16.52
C PRO A 34 8.91 1.05 15.10
N PRO A 35 9.31 -0.17 14.70
CA PRO A 35 9.94 -0.42 13.39
C PRO A 35 9.01 -0.13 12.19
N TRP A 36 7.71 -0.11 12.42
CA TRP A 36 6.69 0.15 11.40
C TRP A 36 6.30 1.64 11.29
N SER A 37 6.86 2.49 12.18
CA SER A 37 6.56 3.92 12.14
C SER A 37 7.07 4.56 10.84
N HIS A 38 6.27 5.45 10.29
CA HIS A 38 6.60 6.25 9.12
C HIS A 38 6.52 7.73 9.50
N ASP A 39 7.45 8.52 8.98
CA ASP A 39 7.31 9.96 9.02
C ASP A 39 6.21 10.36 8.00
N PRO A 40 5.11 11.01 8.45
CA PRO A 40 4.06 11.48 7.55
C PRO A 40 4.58 12.33 6.39
N ALA A 41 5.66 13.11 6.59
CA ALA A 41 6.26 13.93 5.54
C ALA A 41 6.79 13.10 4.36
N THR A 42 7.15 11.81 4.60
CA THR A 42 7.60 10.90 3.54
C THR A 42 6.49 10.54 2.54
N PHE A 43 5.22 10.64 2.97
CA PHE A 43 4.05 10.31 2.16
C PHE A 43 3.28 11.54 1.67
N ALA A 44 3.73 12.74 2.04
CA ALA A 44 3.15 13.96 1.49
C ALA A 44 3.24 13.94 -0.04
N MET A 45 2.22 14.49 -0.69
CA MET A 45 2.26 14.70 -2.13
C MET A 45 3.42 15.63 -2.47
N ASP A 46 4.34 15.16 -3.28
CA ASP A 46 5.43 15.94 -3.82
C ASP A 46 4.94 16.66 -5.09
N ASP A 47 5.21 17.96 -5.20
CA ASP A 47 4.90 18.76 -6.41
C ASP A 47 5.66 18.25 -7.65
N THR A 48 6.60 17.30 -7.47
CA THR A 48 7.35 16.64 -8.53
C THR A 48 6.71 15.33 -9.02
N ALA A 49 5.52 14.96 -8.54
CA ALA A 49 4.83 13.78 -9.04
C ALA A 49 4.58 13.95 -10.54
N ASP A 50 5.28 13.16 -11.35
CA ASP A 50 5.13 13.18 -12.81
C ASP A 50 3.72 12.69 -13.18
N PRO A 51 2.82 13.57 -13.66
CA PRO A 51 1.48 13.17 -14.03
C PRO A 51 1.45 12.23 -15.24
N THR A 52 2.56 12.12 -15.99
CA THR A 52 2.69 11.23 -17.15
C THR A 52 3.19 9.84 -16.77
N ASN A 53 3.37 9.58 -15.48
CA ASN A 53 3.76 8.25 -15.01
C ASN A 53 2.73 7.19 -15.48
N PRO A 54 3.19 6.10 -16.12
CA PRO A 54 2.31 5.06 -16.65
C PRO A 54 1.30 4.48 -15.66
N ILE A 55 1.63 4.47 -14.36
CA ILE A 55 0.73 4.03 -13.29
C ILE A 55 -0.58 4.83 -13.30
N PHE A 56 -0.50 6.16 -13.47
CA PHE A 56 -1.69 7.01 -13.49
C PHE A 56 -2.47 6.90 -14.79
N GLU A 57 -1.79 6.65 -15.92
CA GLU A 57 -2.48 6.44 -17.21
C GLU A 57 -3.39 5.21 -17.15
N LEU A 58 -2.95 4.11 -16.53
CA LEU A 58 -3.76 2.90 -16.38
C LEU A 58 -5.08 3.14 -15.62
N ALA A 59 -5.09 4.05 -14.65
CA ALA A 59 -6.31 4.46 -13.97
C ALA A 59 -7.14 5.48 -14.79
N ARG A 60 -6.48 6.41 -15.50
CA ARG A 60 -7.16 7.40 -16.35
C ARG A 60 -7.87 6.76 -17.54
N GLU A 61 -7.33 5.67 -18.10
CA GLU A 61 -7.98 4.92 -19.19
C GLU A 61 -9.37 4.40 -18.82
N ILE A 62 -9.58 4.06 -17.54
CA ILE A 62 -10.85 3.55 -17.01
C ILE A 62 -11.81 4.71 -16.70
N LEU A 63 -11.30 5.85 -16.25
CA LEU A 63 -12.13 7.00 -15.86
C LEU A 63 -12.88 7.59 -17.04
N PRO A 64 -14.17 7.98 -16.88
CA PRO A 64 -14.95 8.65 -17.92
C PRO A 64 -14.25 9.89 -18.50
N LEU A 65 -14.39 10.11 -19.80
CA LEU A 65 -13.73 11.23 -20.51
C LEU A 65 -14.17 12.61 -20.01
N ASP A 66 -15.39 12.72 -19.58
CA ASP A 66 -16.02 13.92 -19.03
C ASP A 66 -15.80 14.12 -17.54
N GLY A 67 -15.03 13.22 -16.93
CA GLY A 67 -14.64 13.23 -15.51
C GLY A 67 -15.39 12.21 -14.68
N GLY A 68 -14.69 11.60 -13.73
CA GLY A 68 -15.20 10.53 -12.88
C GLY A 68 -14.86 10.70 -11.42
N THR A 69 -15.27 9.70 -10.63
CA THR A 69 -15.04 9.57 -9.19
C THR A 69 -13.99 8.52 -8.89
N VAL A 70 -13.19 8.76 -7.86
CA VAL A 70 -12.14 7.83 -7.40
C VAL A 70 -12.33 7.55 -5.92
N LEU A 71 -12.19 6.29 -5.53
CA LEU A 71 -12.04 5.86 -4.14
C LEU A 71 -10.60 5.38 -3.95
N ASP A 72 -9.87 6.04 -3.07
CA ASP A 72 -8.45 5.78 -2.79
C ASP A 72 -8.30 5.09 -1.44
N ILE A 73 -8.00 3.79 -1.45
CA ILE A 73 -7.87 2.98 -0.24
C ILE A 73 -6.42 2.93 0.24
N GLY A 74 -6.19 3.45 1.45
CA GLY A 74 -4.86 3.72 1.97
C GLY A 74 -4.25 4.95 1.28
N CYS A 75 -5.03 6.01 1.17
CA CYS A 75 -4.70 7.18 0.34
C CYS A 75 -3.44 7.93 0.81
N GLY A 76 -3.04 7.79 2.08
CA GLY A 76 -1.94 8.58 2.64
C GLY A 76 -2.15 10.07 2.37
N GLY A 77 -1.12 10.76 1.89
CA GLY A 77 -1.20 12.16 1.48
C GLY A 77 -1.74 12.40 0.06
N GLY A 78 -2.33 11.39 -0.61
CA GLY A 78 -2.98 11.52 -1.91
C GLY A 78 -2.10 11.25 -3.13
N ARG A 79 -0.93 10.66 -2.96
CA ARG A 79 0.03 10.39 -4.06
C ARG A 79 -0.52 9.44 -5.12
N SER A 80 -1.46 8.57 -4.76
CA SER A 80 -2.07 7.57 -5.64
C SER A 80 -3.17 8.12 -6.52
N SER A 81 -3.92 9.10 -6.04
CA SER A 81 -5.16 9.54 -6.68
C SER A 81 -5.16 10.98 -7.12
N LEU A 82 -4.54 11.91 -6.39
CA LEU A 82 -4.53 13.34 -6.76
C LEU A 82 -3.91 13.62 -8.14
N PRO A 83 -2.87 12.89 -8.62
CA PRO A 83 -2.36 13.05 -9.98
C PRO A 83 -3.37 12.66 -11.07
N LEU A 84 -4.49 12.01 -10.73
CA LEU A 84 -5.55 11.70 -11.69
C LEU A 84 -6.41 12.91 -12.07
N PHE A 85 -6.33 14.02 -11.30
CA PHE A 85 -6.95 15.29 -11.67
C PHE A 85 -6.33 15.82 -12.99
N PRO A 86 -7.12 16.44 -13.91
CA PRO A 86 -8.54 16.78 -13.81
C PRO A 86 -9.53 15.66 -14.23
N ARG A 87 -9.04 14.46 -14.59
CA ARG A 87 -9.92 13.35 -14.98
C ARG A 87 -10.75 12.86 -13.77
N ALA A 88 -10.12 12.72 -12.59
CA ALA A 88 -10.83 12.53 -11.32
C ALA A 88 -11.35 13.87 -10.82
N ARG A 89 -12.68 14.03 -10.78
CA ARG A 89 -13.33 15.28 -10.31
C ARG A 89 -13.67 15.24 -8.84
N HIS A 90 -13.86 14.05 -8.30
CA HIS A 90 -14.08 13.84 -6.87
C HIS A 90 -13.30 12.61 -6.42
N ILE A 91 -12.59 12.74 -5.28
CA ILE A 91 -11.77 11.66 -4.71
C ILE A 91 -12.17 11.46 -3.26
N THR A 92 -12.64 10.26 -2.92
CA THR A 92 -12.82 9.85 -1.53
C THR A 92 -11.56 9.13 -1.07
N GLY A 93 -10.83 9.70 -0.12
CA GLY A 93 -9.65 9.11 0.48
C GLY A 93 -9.98 8.37 1.78
N VAL A 94 -9.59 7.11 1.88
CA VAL A 94 -9.72 6.28 3.09
C VAL A 94 -8.33 5.98 3.64
N ASP A 95 -8.09 6.31 4.91
CA ASP A 95 -6.84 5.99 5.61
C ASP A 95 -7.09 5.83 7.11
N THR A 96 -6.27 5.04 7.79
CA THR A 96 -6.34 4.88 9.25
C THR A 96 -5.76 6.08 9.99
N SER A 97 -4.87 6.84 9.35
CA SER A 97 -4.14 7.97 9.93
C SER A 97 -4.84 9.30 9.66
N ARG A 98 -5.33 9.96 10.71
CA ARG A 98 -5.88 11.31 10.61
C ARG A 98 -4.86 12.30 10.01
N ALA A 99 -3.60 12.21 10.42
CA ALA A 99 -2.55 13.09 9.92
C ALA A 99 -2.32 12.95 8.40
N MET A 100 -2.46 11.73 7.86
CA MET A 100 -2.40 11.49 6.42
C MET A 100 -3.59 12.10 5.70
N LEU A 101 -4.79 11.91 6.24
CA LEU A 101 -6.01 12.50 5.68
C LEU A 101 -5.98 14.04 5.68
N ASP A 102 -5.38 14.66 6.70
CA ASP A 102 -5.20 16.12 6.74
C ASP A 102 -4.24 16.60 5.63
N GLN A 103 -3.19 15.85 5.33
CA GLN A 103 -2.29 16.13 4.20
C GLN A 103 -3.00 15.93 2.85
N PHE A 104 -3.77 14.85 2.72
CA PHE A 104 -4.60 14.59 1.54
C PHE A 104 -5.56 15.75 1.27
N ALA A 105 -6.34 16.16 2.28
CA ALA A 105 -7.28 17.28 2.17
C ALA A 105 -6.58 18.61 1.77
N ALA A 106 -5.44 18.91 2.40
CA ALA A 106 -4.66 20.09 2.07
C ALA A 106 -4.17 20.07 0.62
N ALA A 107 -3.71 18.92 0.12
CA ALA A 107 -3.25 18.76 -1.25
C ALA A 107 -4.42 18.82 -2.25
N ALA A 108 -5.54 18.18 -1.96
CA ALA A 108 -6.75 18.21 -2.78
C ALA A 108 -7.30 19.63 -2.92
N ASN A 109 -7.34 20.40 -1.82
CA ASN A 109 -7.74 21.81 -1.82
C ASN A 109 -6.82 22.69 -2.68
N ARG A 110 -5.48 22.48 -2.62
CA ARG A 110 -4.54 23.21 -3.48
C ARG A 110 -4.77 22.95 -4.97
N LEU A 111 -5.15 21.74 -5.32
CA LEU A 111 -5.47 21.35 -6.70
C LEU A 111 -6.86 21.74 -7.15
N GLY A 112 -7.77 22.07 -6.23
CA GLY A 112 -9.16 22.37 -6.53
C GLY A 112 -9.99 21.15 -6.92
N VAL A 113 -9.60 19.94 -6.49
CA VAL A 113 -10.37 18.72 -6.70
C VAL A 113 -11.40 18.52 -5.58
N GLY A 114 -12.62 18.09 -5.92
CA GLY A 114 -13.63 17.70 -4.93
C GLY A 114 -13.14 16.49 -4.13
N HIS A 115 -13.29 16.54 -2.80
CA HIS A 115 -12.77 15.45 -1.98
C HIS A 115 -13.59 15.17 -0.72
N ARG A 116 -13.43 13.95 -0.18
CA ARG A 116 -13.96 13.51 1.12
C ARG A 116 -12.91 12.66 1.80
N GLU A 117 -12.71 12.84 3.11
CA GLU A 117 -11.84 12.02 3.95
C GLU A 117 -12.68 11.08 4.80
N VAL A 118 -12.25 9.81 4.85
CA VAL A 118 -12.85 8.79 5.69
C VAL A 118 -11.76 8.13 6.51
N GLN A 119 -11.81 8.31 7.82
CA GLN A 119 -10.84 7.68 8.71
C GLN A 119 -11.32 6.31 9.15
N GLY A 120 -10.54 5.28 8.83
CA GLY A 120 -10.81 3.92 9.26
C GLY A 120 -10.05 2.88 8.44
N ARG A 121 -10.21 1.64 8.83
CA ARG A 121 -9.64 0.47 8.15
C ARG A 121 -10.63 -0.05 7.12
N TRP A 122 -10.19 -0.21 5.88
CA TRP A 122 -10.97 -0.89 4.85
C TRP A 122 -10.89 -2.42 5.04
N PRO A 123 -12.00 -3.18 4.87
CA PRO A 123 -13.34 -2.71 4.52
C PRO A 123 -14.23 -2.32 5.72
N ASP A 124 -13.78 -2.47 6.95
CA ASP A 124 -14.59 -2.28 8.17
C ASP A 124 -15.26 -0.91 8.19
N VAL A 125 -14.54 0.14 7.81
CA VAL A 125 -15.06 1.51 7.77
C VAL A 125 -16.21 1.69 6.78
N ALA A 126 -16.29 0.89 5.73
CA ALA A 126 -17.42 0.94 4.81
C ALA A 126 -18.70 0.40 5.47
N ILE A 127 -18.57 -0.66 6.25
CA ILE A 127 -19.68 -1.25 7.02
C ILE A 127 -20.13 -0.25 8.10
N GLU A 128 -19.20 0.35 8.83
CA GLU A 128 -19.48 1.35 9.87
C GLU A 128 -20.18 2.58 9.28
N ALA A 129 -19.73 3.05 8.12
CA ALA A 129 -20.30 4.19 7.42
C ALA A 129 -21.73 3.91 6.95
N GLU A 130 -22.01 2.71 6.45
CA GLU A 130 -23.37 2.26 6.09
C GLU A 130 -24.29 2.27 7.32
N MET A 131 -23.83 1.66 8.42
CA MET A 131 -24.61 1.60 9.67
C MET A 131 -24.88 2.98 10.28
N SER A 132 -23.98 3.95 10.08
CA SER A 132 -24.15 5.32 10.57
C SER A 132 -24.96 6.23 9.64
N GLY A 133 -25.44 5.71 8.50
CA GLY A 133 -26.21 6.46 7.51
C GLY A 133 -25.39 7.47 6.69
N THR A 134 -24.08 7.30 6.64
CA THR A 134 -23.16 8.11 5.82
C THR A 134 -22.30 7.21 4.92
N PRO A 135 -22.92 6.41 4.04
CA PRO A 135 -22.24 5.39 3.26
C PRO A 135 -21.07 5.94 2.44
N ILE A 136 -20.09 5.09 2.18
CA ILE A 136 -19.06 5.34 1.19
C ILE A 136 -19.61 4.87 -0.15
N GLU A 137 -19.97 5.83 -1.00
CA GLU A 137 -20.54 5.52 -2.30
C GLU A 137 -19.51 4.81 -3.19
N PRO A 138 -19.91 3.80 -3.99
CA PRO A 138 -19.04 3.23 -4.99
C PRO A 138 -18.53 4.30 -5.95
N ALA A 139 -17.25 4.23 -6.31
CA ALA A 139 -16.61 5.14 -7.25
C ALA A 139 -16.48 4.51 -8.65
N ASP A 140 -16.22 5.34 -9.66
CA ASP A 140 -15.95 4.81 -11.00
C ASP A 140 -14.68 3.96 -11.01
N VAL A 141 -13.63 4.43 -10.33
CA VAL A 141 -12.37 3.69 -10.18
C VAL A 141 -11.98 3.62 -8.71
N VAL A 142 -11.60 2.43 -8.25
CA VAL A 142 -10.94 2.22 -6.96
C VAL A 142 -9.44 2.12 -7.20
N VAL A 143 -8.64 2.90 -6.48
CA VAL A 143 -7.18 2.80 -6.48
C VAL A 143 -6.69 2.36 -5.09
N CYS A 144 -5.63 1.54 -5.07
CA CYS A 144 -5.04 1.07 -3.82
C CYS A 144 -3.54 0.82 -4.03
N HIS A 145 -2.70 1.74 -3.54
CA HIS A 145 -1.26 1.71 -3.80
C HIS A 145 -0.46 1.39 -2.54
N HIS A 146 0.37 0.34 -2.63
CA HIS A 146 1.31 -0.07 -1.55
C HIS A 146 0.65 -0.50 -0.24
N VAL A 147 -0.61 -0.96 -0.26
CA VAL A 147 -1.38 -1.34 0.93
C VAL A 147 -1.38 -2.84 1.19
N LEU A 148 -1.42 -3.68 0.13
CA LEU A 148 -1.72 -5.12 0.27
C LEU A 148 -0.80 -5.84 1.25
N PHE A 149 0.48 -5.49 1.34
CA PHE A 149 1.40 -6.09 2.32
C PHE A 149 1.08 -5.75 3.80
N ASN A 150 0.05 -4.95 4.06
CA ASN A 150 -0.47 -4.68 5.40
C ASN A 150 -1.81 -5.37 5.67
N VAL A 151 -2.27 -6.23 4.75
CA VAL A 151 -3.61 -6.83 4.76
C VAL A 151 -3.51 -8.35 4.83
N PRO A 152 -3.59 -8.95 6.03
CA PRO A 152 -3.58 -10.41 6.17
C PRO A 152 -4.79 -11.08 5.51
N ASP A 153 -5.99 -10.54 5.68
CA ASP A 153 -7.20 -10.98 5.00
C ASP A 153 -7.34 -10.27 3.64
N ILE A 154 -6.48 -10.67 2.71
CA ILE A 154 -6.46 -10.11 1.37
C ILE A 154 -7.72 -10.44 0.57
N GLU A 155 -8.36 -11.56 0.82
CA GLU A 155 -9.55 -12.01 0.08
C GLU A 155 -10.74 -11.08 0.35
N THR A 156 -11.10 -10.89 1.63
CA THR A 156 -12.17 -9.96 2.02
C THR A 156 -11.85 -8.54 1.54
N PHE A 157 -10.60 -8.14 1.62
CA PHE A 157 -10.15 -6.82 1.17
C PHE A 157 -10.36 -6.63 -0.34
N VAL A 158 -9.91 -7.58 -1.17
CA VAL A 158 -10.04 -7.52 -2.64
C VAL A 158 -11.49 -7.57 -3.09
N VAL A 159 -12.31 -8.43 -2.47
CA VAL A 159 -13.75 -8.49 -2.76
C VAL A 159 -14.40 -7.14 -2.48
N ALA A 160 -14.07 -6.51 -1.37
CA ALA A 160 -14.60 -5.20 -1.02
C ALA A 160 -14.10 -4.07 -1.96
N LEU A 161 -12.84 -4.11 -2.43
CA LEU A 161 -12.36 -3.18 -3.47
C LEU A 161 -13.18 -3.32 -4.75
N THR A 162 -13.41 -4.56 -5.17
CA THR A 162 -14.14 -4.87 -6.40
C THR A 162 -15.59 -4.42 -6.32
N ALA A 163 -16.25 -4.67 -5.20
CA ALA A 163 -17.64 -4.26 -4.95
C ALA A 163 -17.81 -2.73 -4.89
N ALA A 164 -16.78 -1.99 -4.48
CA ALA A 164 -16.79 -0.53 -4.40
C ALA A 164 -16.45 0.16 -5.72
N ALA A 165 -16.04 -0.59 -6.76
CA ALA A 165 -15.69 -0.06 -8.07
C ALA A 165 -16.82 -0.28 -9.08
N ARG A 166 -17.24 0.77 -9.79
CA ARG A 166 -18.23 0.65 -10.88
C ARG A 166 -17.59 0.17 -12.18
N LEU A 167 -16.41 0.68 -12.52
CA LEU A 167 -15.74 0.41 -13.78
C LEU A 167 -14.50 -0.45 -13.60
N GLY A 168 -13.66 -0.15 -12.61
CA GLY A 168 -12.45 -0.95 -12.41
C GLY A 168 -11.66 -0.61 -11.17
N VAL A 169 -10.77 -1.53 -10.84
CA VAL A 169 -9.84 -1.43 -9.71
C VAL A 169 -8.42 -1.39 -10.25
N VAL A 170 -7.59 -0.52 -9.67
CA VAL A 170 -6.15 -0.42 -9.98
C VAL A 170 -5.36 -0.52 -8.69
N VAL A 171 -4.59 -1.58 -8.56
CA VAL A 171 -3.72 -1.83 -7.40
C VAL A 171 -2.27 -1.74 -7.80
N VAL A 172 -1.47 -1.02 -7.03
CA VAL A 172 -0.01 -0.99 -7.20
C VAL A 172 0.64 -1.71 -6.02
N ILE A 173 1.41 -2.73 -6.34
CA ILE A 173 2.11 -3.56 -5.35
C ILE A 173 3.60 -3.70 -5.74
N PRO A 174 4.56 -3.54 -4.82
CA PRO A 174 5.95 -3.91 -5.07
C PRO A 174 6.07 -5.41 -5.37
N ARG A 175 7.01 -5.81 -6.24
CA ARG A 175 7.23 -7.23 -6.53
C ARG A 175 7.55 -8.05 -5.30
N ARG A 176 8.32 -7.50 -4.37
CA ARG A 176 8.70 -8.13 -3.10
C ARG A 176 8.23 -7.28 -1.93
N HIS A 177 8.06 -7.92 -0.79
CA HIS A 177 7.71 -7.23 0.45
C HIS A 177 8.69 -6.07 0.72
N PRO A 178 8.23 -4.86 1.07
CA PRO A 178 9.09 -3.68 1.23
C PRO A 178 10.25 -3.86 2.21
N MET A 179 10.05 -4.71 3.22
CA MET A 179 11.08 -4.97 4.23
C MET A 179 12.18 -5.91 3.75
N SER A 180 12.02 -6.61 2.61
CA SER A 180 13.04 -7.54 2.10
C SER A 180 14.37 -6.85 1.76
N ALA A 181 14.36 -5.55 1.46
CA ALA A 181 15.57 -4.76 1.28
C ALA A 181 16.50 -4.77 2.50
N TRP A 182 15.98 -5.10 3.68
CA TRP A 182 16.71 -5.15 4.94
C TRP A 182 17.11 -6.57 5.38
N ASN A 183 16.79 -7.62 4.58
CA ASN A 183 17.05 -9.02 4.98
C ASN A 183 18.53 -9.28 5.29
N ALA A 184 19.45 -8.75 4.47
CA ALA A 184 20.88 -8.87 4.73
C ALA A 184 21.30 -8.19 6.03
N ALA A 185 20.72 -7.04 6.34
CA ALA A 185 20.96 -6.32 7.58
C ALA A 185 20.41 -7.09 8.80
N TRP A 186 19.21 -7.66 8.71
CA TRP A 186 18.64 -8.53 9.74
C TRP A 186 19.55 -9.73 10.03
N LYS A 187 20.10 -10.35 8.98
CA LYS A 187 21.06 -11.44 9.14
C LYS A 187 22.35 -10.99 9.83
N HIS A 188 22.87 -9.81 9.45
CA HIS A 188 24.11 -9.28 10.02
C HIS A 188 23.95 -8.88 11.50
N PHE A 189 22.95 -8.05 11.82
CA PHE A 189 22.81 -7.45 13.14
C PHE A 189 22.17 -8.36 14.21
N TRP A 190 21.28 -9.29 13.76
CA TRP A 190 20.49 -10.13 14.65
C TRP A 190 20.66 -11.62 14.42
N ASN A 191 21.42 -12.02 13.39
CA ASN A 191 21.52 -13.40 12.92
C ASN A 191 20.17 -14.08 12.65
N ILE A 192 19.19 -13.30 12.16
CA ILE A 192 17.84 -13.74 11.82
C ILE A 192 17.70 -13.76 10.31
N ASP A 193 17.26 -14.90 9.78
CA ASP A 193 16.82 -15.01 8.39
C ASP A 193 15.38 -14.51 8.29
N ARG A 194 15.13 -13.56 7.40
CA ARG A 194 13.81 -12.97 7.17
C ARG A 194 13.12 -13.61 5.96
N PRO A 195 11.78 -13.58 5.90
CA PRO A 195 11.03 -14.16 4.77
C PRO A 195 11.35 -13.49 3.44
N GLU A 196 11.15 -14.23 2.34
CA GLU A 196 11.21 -13.70 0.96
C GLU A 196 9.82 -13.33 0.41
N GLY A 197 8.76 -13.92 0.95
CA GLY A 197 7.36 -13.67 0.57
C GLY A 197 6.56 -13.02 1.71
N PRO A 198 5.29 -12.65 1.42
CA PRO A 198 4.65 -12.76 0.12
C PRO A 198 5.20 -11.81 -0.94
N THR A 199 4.90 -12.10 -2.20
CA THR A 199 5.27 -11.33 -3.39
C THR A 199 4.03 -10.83 -4.14
N SER A 200 4.21 -10.04 -5.19
CA SER A 200 3.11 -9.70 -6.10
C SER A 200 2.49 -10.92 -6.78
N ASP A 201 3.28 -11.97 -7.03
CA ASP A 201 2.77 -13.20 -7.64
C ASP A 201 1.84 -13.96 -6.69
N ASP A 202 2.11 -13.91 -5.38
CA ASP A 202 1.21 -14.46 -4.37
C ASP A 202 -0.11 -13.69 -4.32
N ALA A 203 -0.08 -12.35 -4.46
CA ALA A 203 -1.30 -11.54 -4.58
C ALA A 203 -2.11 -11.87 -5.84
N ILE A 204 -1.44 -12.06 -6.98
CA ILE A 204 -2.07 -12.50 -8.24
C ILE A 204 -2.70 -13.89 -8.07
N ALA A 205 -2.05 -14.79 -7.37
CA ALA A 205 -2.59 -16.12 -7.09
C ALA A 205 -3.89 -16.04 -6.25
N VAL A 206 -3.97 -15.12 -5.29
CA VAL A 206 -5.20 -14.88 -4.52
C VAL A 206 -6.31 -14.32 -5.43
N LEU A 207 -6.02 -13.32 -6.27
CA LEU A 207 -7.00 -12.78 -7.21
C LEU A 207 -7.59 -13.89 -8.10
N ARG A 208 -6.73 -14.74 -8.66
CA ARG A 208 -7.15 -15.87 -9.51
C ARG A 208 -7.97 -16.90 -8.76
N ALA A 209 -7.63 -17.18 -7.51
CA ALA A 209 -8.40 -18.08 -6.65
C ALA A 209 -9.81 -17.54 -6.34
N LEU A 210 -9.99 -16.21 -6.37
CA LEU A 210 -11.29 -15.54 -6.27
C LEU A 210 -12.01 -15.42 -7.62
N GLY A 211 -11.47 -15.99 -8.71
CA GLY A 211 -12.05 -15.89 -10.05
C GLY A 211 -11.79 -14.55 -10.75
N ILE A 212 -10.88 -13.74 -10.21
CA ILE A 212 -10.47 -12.46 -10.81
C ILE A 212 -9.20 -12.70 -11.62
N GLU A 213 -9.25 -12.47 -12.95
CA GLU A 213 -8.06 -12.49 -13.79
C GLU A 213 -7.60 -11.05 -14.04
N PRO A 214 -6.56 -10.56 -13.32
CA PRO A 214 -6.11 -9.20 -13.48
C PRO A 214 -5.25 -9.03 -14.74
N GLU A 215 -5.35 -7.88 -15.39
CA GLU A 215 -4.28 -7.40 -16.25
C GLU A 215 -3.07 -7.04 -15.38
N VAL A 216 -1.89 -7.47 -15.80
CA VAL A 216 -0.64 -7.29 -15.04
C VAL A 216 0.33 -6.45 -15.85
N PHE A 217 0.75 -5.33 -15.28
CA PHE A 217 1.69 -4.42 -15.91
C PHE A 217 2.94 -4.28 -15.04
N ASP A 218 4.10 -4.56 -15.62
CA ASP A 218 5.39 -4.31 -15.00
C ASP A 218 5.79 -2.86 -15.24
N VAL A 219 5.87 -2.09 -14.16
CA VAL A 219 6.32 -0.70 -14.24
C VAL A 219 7.67 -0.57 -13.54
N PRO A 220 8.76 -0.40 -14.31
CA PRO A 220 10.05 -0.09 -13.73
C PRO A 220 9.95 1.21 -12.94
N ARG A 221 10.29 1.18 -11.66
CA ARG A 221 10.33 2.40 -10.87
C ARG A 221 11.63 3.13 -11.15
N PRO A 222 11.60 4.43 -11.47
CA PRO A 222 12.83 5.20 -11.60
C PRO A 222 13.60 5.15 -10.28
N ALA A 223 14.95 5.16 -10.41
CA ALA A 223 15.86 5.16 -9.29
C ALA A 223 15.41 6.19 -8.24
N MET A 224 15.53 5.81 -7.03
CA MET A 224 15.06 6.37 -5.76
C MET A 224 14.94 7.89 -5.64
N SER A 225 13.98 8.29 -4.77
CA SER A 225 13.86 9.65 -4.25
C SER A 225 15.16 10.09 -3.53
N ARG A 226 15.44 11.40 -3.53
CA ARG A 226 16.59 12.04 -2.86
C ARG A 226 16.82 11.62 -1.41
N HIS A 227 15.78 11.11 -0.72
CA HIS A 227 15.85 10.64 0.66
C HIS A 227 16.70 9.38 0.85
N ALA A 228 16.89 8.59 -0.21
CA ALA A 228 17.76 7.42 -0.14
C ALA A 228 19.21 7.71 -0.49
N GLU A 229 19.49 8.91 -0.99
CA GLU A 229 20.83 9.38 -1.30
C GLU A 229 21.51 10.05 -0.08
N ASP A 230 20.74 10.42 0.96
CA ASP A 230 21.28 10.97 2.19
C ASP A 230 21.72 9.82 3.15
N PRO A 231 23.03 9.66 3.38
CA PRO A 231 23.54 8.60 4.26
C PRO A 231 22.98 8.67 5.69
N ALA A 232 22.71 9.87 6.22
CA ALA A 232 22.19 10.03 7.57
C ALA A 232 20.74 9.54 7.65
N MET A 233 19.93 9.85 6.66
CA MET A 233 18.55 9.36 6.56
C MET A 233 18.48 7.84 6.35
N LEU A 234 19.44 7.29 5.58
CA LEU A 234 19.54 5.85 5.38
C LEU A 234 19.90 5.13 6.68
N VAL A 235 20.84 5.66 7.47
CA VAL A 235 21.21 5.13 8.79
C VAL A 235 20.03 5.18 9.74
N ASP A 236 19.31 6.30 9.81
CA ASP A 236 18.12 6.43 10.66
C ASP A 236 17.01 5.45 10.25
N SER A 237 16.78 5.29 8.95
CA SER A 237 15.83 4.30 8.44
C SER A 237 16.23 2.87 8.81
N ALA A 238 17.50 2.50 8.62
CA ALA A 238 18.03 1.20 9.00
C ALA A 238 17.86 0.95 10.50
N ARG A 239 18.29 1.90 11.33
CA ARG A 239 18.19 1.83 12.78
C ARG A 239 16.76 1.52 13.23
N ARG A 240 15.78 2.25 12.73
CA ARG A 240 14.36 2.03 13.05
C ARG A 240 13.88 0.66 12.58
N ARG A 241 14.14 0.31 11.32
CA ARG A 241 13.67 -0.96 10.71
C ARG A 241 14.31 -2.20 11.34
N LEU A 242 15.50 -2.04 11.92
CA LEU A 242 16.23 -3.11 12.57
C LEU A 242 16.09 -3.11 14.11
N CYS A 243 15.27 -2.24 14.67
CA CYS A 243 15.12 -2.08 16.15
C CYS A 243 16.47 -1.88 16.87
N LEU A 244 17.36 -1.10 16.27
CA LEU A 244 18.65 -0.78 16.85
C LEU A 244 18.61 0.58 17.55
N THR A 245 19.57 0.81 18.44
CA THR A 245 19.71 2.04 19.23
C THR A 245 20.64 3.05 18.54
N SER A 246 20.53 4.32 18.91
CA SER A 246 21.25 5.42 18.26
C SER A 246 22.78 5.39 18.46
N ASP A 247 23.27 4.74 19.53
CA ASP A 247 24.69 4.50 19.78
C ASP A 247 25.34 3.59 18.71
N ARG A 248 24.53 2.80 17.97
CA ARG A 248 25.01 1.94 16.88
C ARG A 248 25.03 2.63 15.50
N ASN A 249 24.69 3.91 15.39
CA ASN A 249 24.64 4.63 14.11
C ASN A 249 25.97 4.54 13.33
N GLY A 250 27.11 4.57 14.00
CA GLY A 250 28.42 4.43 13.37
C GLY A 250 28.63 3.07 12.72
N GLU A 251 28.26 2.01 13.42
CA GLU A 251 28.32 0.61 12.94
C GLU A 251 27.36 0.40 11.75
N ILE A 252 26.13 0.90 11.87
CA ILE A 252 25.14 0.85 10.81
C ILE A 252 25.64 1.55 9.55
N GLY A 253 26.18 2.75 9.70
CA GLY A 253 26.69 3.53 8.58
C GLY A 253 27.89 2.87 7.89
N GLU A 254 28.79 2.24 8.67
CA GLU A 254 29.91 1.47 8.14
C GLU A 254 29.44 0.27 7.32
N TRP A 255 28.48 -0.51 7.87
CA TRP A 255 27.94 -1.68 7.20
C TRP A 255 27.20 -1.32 5.90
N LEU A 256 26.36 -0.27 5.93
CA LEU A 256 25.58 0.18 4.78
C LEU A 256 26.45 0.67 3.61
N ARG A 257 27.64 1.24 3.87
CA ARG A 257 28.56 1.63 2.80
C ARG A 257 29.05 0.46 1.95
N HIS A 258 29.13 -0.73 2.55
CA HIS A 258 29.57 -1.96 1.87
C HIS A 258 28.40 -2.85 1.44
N ASN A 259 27.23 -2.64 2.02
CA ASN A 259 26.03 -3.44 1.79
C ASN A 259 24.81 -2.52 1.58
N PRO A 260 24.76 -1.75 0.50
CA PRO A 260 23.64 -0.86 0.24
C PRO A 260 22.36 -1.72 0.07
N PRO A 261 21.24 -1.34 0.72
CA PRO A 261 20.00 -2.05 0.55
C PRO A 261 19.48 -1.91 -0.88
N ASP A 262 18.99 -3.01 -1.42
CA ASP A 262 18.35 -3.01 -2.74
C ASP A 262 16.93 -2.44 -2.62
N PHE A 263 16.83 -1.13 -2.82
CA PHE A 263 15.55 -0.44 -2.91
C PHE A 263 15.00 -0.36 -4.34
N MET A 264 15.66 -0.96 -5.31
CA MET A 264 15.12 -1.11 -6.66
C MET A 264 13.84 -1.94 -6.57
N ARG A 265 12.73 -1.24 -6.53
CA ARG A 265 11.40 -1.82 -6.37
C ARG A 265 10.65 -1.67 -7.66
N ASP A 266 10.81 -2.64 -8.54
CA ASP A 266 9.83 -2.82 -9.59
C ASP A 266 8.47 -2.98 -8.94
N VAL A 267 7.52 -2.23 -9.42
CA VAL A 267 6.13 -2.36 -9.00
C VAL A 267 5.34 -3.07 -10.09
N VAL A 268 4.36 -3.80 -9.65
CA VAL A 268 3.36 -4.43 -10.50
C VAL A 268 2.07 -3.64 -10.34
N VAL A 269 1.47 -3.26 -11.44
CA VAL A 269 0.10 -2.73 -11.46
C VAL A 269 -0.84 -3.86 -11.84
N LEU A 270 -1.82 -4.09 -10.99
CA LEU A 270 -2.89 -5.05 -11.19
C LEU A 270 -4.16 -4.27 -11.49
N ARG A 271 -4.79 -4.57 -12.63
CA ARG A 271 -6.03 -3.91 -13.06
C ARG A 271 -7.10 -4.96 -13.39
N TRP A 272 -8.31 -4.77 -12.87
CA TRP A 272 -9.44 -5.65 -13.17
C TRP A 272 -10.76 -4.89 -13.16
N PRO A 273 -11.83 -5.42 -13.82
CA PRO A 273 -13.15 -4.81 -13.83
C PRO A 273 -13.75 -4.69 -12.43
N GLY A 274 -14.51 -3.62 -12.19
CA GLY A 274 -15.35 -3.46 -11.02
C GLY A 274 -16.69 -4.18 -11.15
N GLY A 275 -17.50 -4.16 -10.07
CA GLY A 275 -18.87 -4.66 -10.09
C GLY A 275 -19.01 -6.18 -10.34
N VAL A 276 -17.94 -6.96 -10.15
CA VAL A 276 -18.06 -8.42 -10.20
C VAL A 276 -18.93 -8.83 -9.02
N GLU A 277 -20.16 -9.32 -9.32
CA GLU A 277 -21.00 -9.95 -8.31
C GLU A 277 -20.14 -10.97 -7.58
N SER A 278 -20.11 -10.87 -6.24
CA SER A 278 -19.39 -11.79 -5.40
C SER A 278 -19.71 -13.21 -5.85
N VAL A 279 -18.72 -13.88 -6.46
CA VAL A 279 -18.83 -15.32 -6.71
C VAL A 279 -19.01 -15.92 -5.33
N GLY A 280 -20.26 -16.33 -5.05
CA GLY A 280 -20.62 -16.84 -3.75
C GLY A 280 -19.67 -17.95 -3.37
N LEU A 281 -18.99 -17.78 -2.26
CA LEU A 281 -18.39 -18.87 -1.54
C LEU A 281 -19.53 -19.79 -1.10
N SER A 282 -19.87 -20.77 -1.93
CA SER A 282 -20.82 -21.83 -1.64
C SER A 282 -20.17 -22.93 -0.80
#